data_435e0619820c333fa63e7f6f76892ad2
#
_entry.id   435e0619820c333fa63e7f6f76892ad2
#
_cell.length_a   1.000
_cell.length_b   1.000
_cell.length_c   1.000
_cell.angle_alpha   90.00
_cell.angle_beta   90.00
_cell.angle_gamma   90.00
#
_symmetry.space_group_name_H-M   'P 1'
#
loop_
_entity.id
_entity.type
_entity.pdbx_description
1 polymer ?
#
loop_
_entity_poly.entity_id
_entity_poly.type
_entity_poly.pdbx_seq_one_letter_code
_entity_poly.pdbx_strand_id
1 'polypeptide(L)' 'MTNTKLLRATIIQNGLTQDDVAKFLNISHQAFSNKINNKTEFKASEIIKLSELLGIENKDTIFFVQ' A
#
# COMPACT_ATOMS: atom_id res chain seq x y z
N MET A 1 -10.31 2.05 5.15
CA MET A 1 -10.09 2.81 3.92
C MET A 1 -8.65 3.30 3.89
N THR A 2 -8.02 3.21 2.74
CA THR A 2 -6.61 3.60 2.59
C THR A 2 -6.46 5.09 2.35
N ASN A 3 -5.49 5.72 3.02
CA ASN A 3 -5.09 7.08 2.71
C ASN A 3 -4.19 7.03 1.47
N THR A 4 -4.78 7.20 0.30
CA THR A 4 -4.11 7.06 -0.99
C THR A 4 -2.89 7.98 -1.13
N LYS A 5 -3.04 9.25 -0.74
CA LYS A 5 -1.95 10.23 -0.86
C LYS A 5 -0.76 9.87 0.02
N LEU A 6 -1.05 9.49 1.26
CA LEU A 6 0.01 9.14 2.21
C LEU A 6 0.73 7.87 1.80
N LEU A 7 -0.01 6.87 1.33
CA LEU A 7 0.60 5.63 0.85
C LEU A 7 1.49 5.88 -0.36
N ARG A 8 1.02 6.68 -1.33
CA ARG A 8 1.82 7.03 -2.50
C ARG A 8 3.11 7.76 -2.09
N ALA A 9 2.99 8.73 -1.19
CA ALA A 9 4.15 9.48 -0.69
C ALA A 9 5.15 8.55 0.00
N THR A 10 4.66 7.62 0.80
CA THR A 10 5.50 6.66 1.51
C THR A 10 6.26 5.75 0.54
N ILE A 11 5.60 5.29 -0.51
CA ILE A 11 6.23 4.48 -1.56
C ILE A 11 7.37 5.26 -2.22
N ILE A 12 7.11 6.51 -2.61
CA ILE A 12 8.10 7.38 -3.25
C ILE A 12 9.27 7.64 -2.30
N GLN A 13 8.99 7.90 -1.03
CA GLN A 13 10.04 8.15 -0.02
C GLN A 13 10.98 6.95 0.15
N ASN A 14 10.48 5.75 -0.13
CA ASN A 14 11.29 4.54 -0.08
C ASN A 14 12.02 4.25 -1.41
N GLY A 15 11.92 5.15 -2.38
CA GLY A 15 12.58 4.97 -3.67
C GLY A 15 11.92 3.92 -4.55
N LEU A 16 10.66 3.61 -4.31
CA LEU A 16 9.93 2.56 -5.02
C LEU A 16 8.85 3.17 -5.91
N THR A 17 8.43 2.38 -6.90
CA THR A 17 7.25 2.69 -7.71
C THR A 17 6.08 1.82 -7.26
N GLN A 18 4.87 2.17 -7.69
CA GLN A 18 3.70 1.33 -7.42
C GLN A 18 3.87 -0.05 -8.05
N ASP A 19 4.52 -0.13 -9.21
CA ASP A 19 4.77 -1.40 -9.88
C ASP A 19 5.72 -2.28 -9.07
N ASP A 20 6.75 -1.70 -8.47
CA ASP A 20 7.66 -2.42 -7.58
C ASP A 20 6.90 -3.05 -6.42
N VAL A 21 5.99 -2.28 -5.83
CA VAL A 21 5.20 -2.75 -4.68
C VAL A 21 4.22 -3.84 -5.10
N ALA A 22 3.58 -3.70 -6.26
CA ALA A 22 2.69 -4.73 -6.80
C ALA A 22 3.45 -6.05 -6.98
N LYS A 23 4.65 -6.00 -7.54
CA LYS A 23 5.50 -7.18 -7.70
C LYS A 23 5.88 -7.80 -6.36
N PHE A 24 6.21 -6.97 -5.38
CA PHE A 24 6.52 -7.44 -4.04
C PHE A 24 5.35 -8.20 -3.41
N LEU A 25 4.13 -7.70 -3.63
CA LEU A 25 2.92 -8.36 -3.13
C LEU A 25 2.45 -9.52 -4.00
N ASN A 26 3.12 -9.74 -5.13
CA ASN A 26 2.77 -10.78 -6.10
C ASN A 26 1.34 -10.62 -6.64
N ILE A 27 0.98 -9.37 -6.94
CA ILE A 27 -0.32 -9.04 -7.57
C ILE A 27 -0.06 -8.20 -8.82
N SER A 28 -1.07 -8.08 -9.67
CA SER A 28 -0.95 -7.27 -10.87
C SER A 28 -0.94 -5.78 -10.54
N HIS A 29 -0.42 -4.97 -11.46
CA HIS A 29 -0.47 -3.51 -11.33
C HIS A 29 -1.90 -3.03 -11.16
N GLN A 30 -2.83 -3.59 -11.95
CA GLN A 30 -4.24 -3.21 -11.88
C GLN A 30 -4.86 -3.54 -10.51
N ALA A 31 -4.53 -4.72 -9.97
CA ALA A 31 -5.02 -5.11 -8.65
C ALA A 31 -4.51 -4.16 -7.57
N PHE A 32 -3.23 -3.79 -7.64
CA PHE A 32 -2.67 -2.82 -6.70
C PHE A 32 -3.32 -1.44 -6.85
N SER A 33 -3.49 -0.98 -8.09
CA SER A 33 -4.15 0.30 -8.36
C SER A 33 -5.55 0.35 -7.76
N ASN A 34 -6.32 -0.72 -7.91
CA ASN A 34 -7.65 -0.80 -7.30
C ASN A 34 -7.59 -0.70 -5.78
N LYS A 35 -6.62 -1.35 -5.16
CA LYS A 35 -6.48 -1.32 -3.70
C LYS A 35 -6.06 0.05 -3.18
N ILE A 36 -5.08 0.68 -3.79
CA ILE A 36 -4.58 1.99 -3.35
C ILE A 36 -5.63 3.09 -3.58
N ASN A 37 -6.50 2.92 -4.57
CA ASN A 37 -7.56 3.88 -4.87
C ASN A 37 -8.90 3.54 -4.19
N ASN A 38 -8.91 2.60 -3.25
CA ASN A 38 -10.08 2.23 -2.45
C ASN A 38 -11.23 1.58 -3.26
N LYS A 39 -10.95 1.04 -4.43
CA LYS A 39 -11.93 0.25 -5.17
C LYS A 39 -12.08 -1.14 -4.56
N THR A 40 -10.99 -1.68 -4.05
CA THR A 40 -10.95 -2.92 -3.28
C THR A 40 -10.12 -2.69 -2.03
N GLU A 41 -10.23 -3.57 -1.05
CA GLU A 41 -9.47 -3.43 0.19
C GLU A 41 -8.19 -4.25 0.17
N PHE A 42 -7.16 -3.76 0.89
CA PHE A 42 -5.97 -4.55 1.13
C PHE A 42 -6.30 -5.70 2.08
N LYS A 43 -5.75 -6.86 1.80
CA LYS A 43 -5.82 -8.00 2.72
C LYS A 43 -4.90 -7.76 3.93
N ALA A 44 -5.24 -8.36 5.07
CA ALA A 44 -4.42 -8.23 6.27
C ALA A 44 -2.96 -8.62 6.01
N SER A 45 -2.74 -9.71 5.28
CA SER A 45 -1.38 -10.16 4.94
C SER A 45 -0.64 -9.14 4.08
N GLU A 46 -1.34 -8.46 3.19
CA GLU A 46 -0.75 -7.41 2.35
C GLU A 46 -0.38 -6.18 3.16
N ILE A 47 -1.22 -5.80 4.11
CA ILE A 47 -0.94 -4.67 5.00
C ILE A 47 0.33 -4.95 5.81
N ILE A 48 0.47 -6.16 6.34
CA ILE A 48 1.66 -6.55 7.09
C ILE A 48 2.91 -6.47 6.22
N LYS A 49 2.86 -7.03 5.02
CA LYS A 49 4.00 -7.01 4.08
C LYS A 49 4.38 -5.59 3.67
N LEU A 50 3.38 -4.76 3.36
CA LEU A 50 3.62 -3.37 3.00
C LEU A 50 4.22 -2.59 4.16
N SER A 51 3.73 -2.82 5.36
CA SER A 51 4.23 -2.12 6.55
C SER A 51 5.70 -2.45 6.80
N GLU A 52 6.09 -3.69 6.60
CA GLU A 52 7.48 -4.11 6.74
C GLU A 52 8.35 -3.50 5.64
N LEU A 53 7.90 -3.58 4.38
CA LEU A 53 8.64 -3.06 3.24
C LEU A 53 8.87 -1.56 3.33
N LEU A 54 7.84 -0.82 3.72
CA LEU A 54 7.86 0.64 3.72
C LEU A 54 8.22 1.26 5.06
N GLY A 55 8.45 0.45 6.09
CA GLY A 55 8.77 0.95 7.42
C GLY A 55 7.62 1.68 8.10
N ILE A 56 6.39 1.25 7.84
CA ILE A 56 5.20 1.88 8.42
C ILE A 56 5.02 1.38 9.85
N GLU A 57 5.13 2.29 10.83
CA GLU A 57 4.96 1.94 12.23
C GLU A 57 3.48 1.93 12.64
N ASN A 58 2.73 2.94 12.20
CA ASN A 58 1.31 3.06 12.52
C ASN A 58 0.46 2.75 11.29
N LYS A 59 -0.03 1.50 11.23
CA LYS A 59 -0.86 1.03 10.10
C LYS A 59 -2.18 1.78 10.01
N ASP A 60 -2.73 2.23 11.14
CA ASP A 60 -4.03 2.91 11.17
C ASP A 60 -3.99 4.22 10.39
N THR A 61 -2.87 4.92 10.42
CA THR A 61 -2.70 6.20 9.73
C THR A 61 -2.86 6.06 8.22
N ILE A 62 -2.46 4.92 7.67
CA ILE A 62 -2.46 4.70 6.22
C ILE A 62 -3.63 3.83 5.78
N PHE A 63 -3.88 2.71 6.46
CA PHE A 63 -4.80 1.69 5.96
C PHE A 63 -6.19 1.73 6.58
N PHE A 64 -6.36 2.39 7.71
CA PHE A 64 -7.62 2.37 8.45
C PHE A 64 -8.15 3.76 8.74
N VAL A 65 -8.01 4.67 7.78
CA VAL A 65 -8.60 6.02 7.90
C VAL A 65 -10.10 5.95 7.66
N GLN A 66 -10.83 6.83 8.30
CA GLN A 66 -12.29 6.87 8.22
C GLN A 66 -12.77 7.91 7.22
#